data_bceba821171f796b30ce3a190910fc01
#
_entry.id   bceba821171f796b30ce3a190910fc01
#
_cell.length_a   1.000
_cell.length_b   1.000
_cell.length_c   1.000
_cell.angle_alpha   90.00
_cell.angle_beta   90.00
_cell.angle_gamma   90.00
#
_symmetry.space_group_name_H-M   'P 1'
#
loop_
_entity.id
_entity.type
_entity.pdbx_description
1 polymer ?
#
loop_
_entity_poly.entity_id
_entity_poly.type
_entity_poly.pdbx_seq_one_letter_code
_entity_poly.pdbx_strand_id
1 'polypeptide(L)'
;LIDEQASYLMGWDKLRKLAKKGALIANHSAEHNYLHKKLENETQNQWRERTKKDILSSQQRIKEEIGHDYKYVAYPYGEFNNQLQALVTELGFVGIGQHSGAVNQHSNFSRLPRFPASGFYSKLGTLITKINSTAFTINKLTYEDSVTSKNPPTLTIKLETDDFHKSQFACYVSSVGQANLNWLDDSTVEITSPKQLNKGRSRFNCTAPSIKQAGNYYWFSQPWVIN
;
A
#
# COMPACT_ATOMS: atom_id res chain seq x y z
N LEU A 1 -14.84 -9.26 -13.10
CA LEU A 1 -13.68 -10.18 -13.07
C LEU A 1 -13.84 -11.31 -12.06
N ILE A 2 -14.70 -11.15 -11.03
CA ILE A 2 -14.76 -12.13 -9.93
C ILE A 2 -15.19 -13.55 -10.38
N ASP A 3 -15.97 -13.67 -11.42
CA ASP A 3 -16.40 -14.96 -12.02
C ASP A 3 -15.86 -15.14 -13.45
N GLU A 4 -14.84 -14.40 -13.84
CA GLU A 4 -14.22 -14.52 -15.14
C GLU A 4 -13.44 -15.83 -15.28
N GLN A 5 -13.73 -16.57 -16.36
CA GLN A 5 -13.07 -17.83 -16.69
C GLN A 5 -11.98 -17.60 -17.74
N ALA A 6 -10.82 -17.13 -17.29
CA ALA A 6 -9.65 -17.01 -18.13
C ALA A 6 -8.59 -18.06 -17.73
N SER A 7 -7.88 -18.62 -18.70
CA SER A 7 -6.93 -19.71 -18.47
C SER A 7 -5.78 -19.37 -17.51
N TYR A 8 -5.47 -18.07 -17.36
CA TYR A 8 -4.45 -17.57 -16.43
C TYR A 8 -5.00 -17.26 -15.02
N LEU A 9 -6.31 -17.33 -14.82
CA LEU A 9 -6.95 -17.13 -13.51
C LEU A 9 -7.15 -18.45 -12.78
N MET A 10 -7.11 -18.39 -11.45
CA MET A 10 -7.47 -19.55 -10.62
C MET A 10 -8.98 -19.60 -10.45
N GLY A 11 -9.60 -20.72 -10.89
CA GLY A 11 -11.01 -20.97 -10.60
C GLY A 11 -11.28 -21.26 -9.12
N TRP A 12 -12.53 -21.16 -8.71
CA TRP A 12 -12.98 -21.34 -7.33
C TRP A 12 -12.58 -22.69 -6.73
N ASP A 13 -12.58 -23.79 -7.49
CA ASP A 13 -12.14 -25.10 -7.01
C ASP A 13 -10.69 -25.08 -6.49
N LYS A 14 -9.81 -24.38 -7.21
CA LYS A 14 -8.42 -24.25 -6.80
C LYS A 14 -8.29 -23.34 -5.59
N LEU A 15 -9.04 -22.24 -5.54
CA LEU A 15 -9.07 -21.32 -4.40
C LEU A 15 -9.59 -22.02 -3.14
N ARG A 16 -10.66 -22.82 -3.23
CA ARG A 16 -11.15 -23.65 -2.11
C ARG A 16 -10.09 -24.63 -1.59
N LYS A 17 -9.35 -25.28 -2.50
CA LYS A 17 -8.26 -26.19 -2.12
C LYS A 17 -7.12 -25.45 -1.40
N LEU A 18 -6.78 -24.26 -1.85
CA LEU A 18 -5.77 -23.42 -1.21
C LEU A 18 -6.23 -22.93 0.17
N ALA A 19 -7.46 -22.46 0.29
CA ALA A 19 -8.06 -22.04 1.56
C ALA A 19 -8.07 -23.18 2.60
N LYS A 20 -8.41 -24.41 2.20
CA LYS A 20 -8.32 -25.61 3.07
C LYS A 20 -6.89 -25.91 3.54
N LYS A 21 -5.85 -25.45 2.81
CA LYS A 21 -4.44 -25.57 3.19
C LYS A 21 -3.94 -24.37 4.01
N GLY A 22 -4.83 -23.48 4.44
CA GLY A 22 -4.50 -22.31 5.25
C GLY A 22 -4.20 -21.04 4.45
N ALA A 23 -4.38 -21.02 3.12
CA ALA A 23 -4.25 -19.79 2.36
C ALA A 23 -5.43 -18.85 2.64
N LEU A 24 -5.13 -17.57 2.87
CA LEU A 24 -6.12 -16.52 3.08
C LEU A 24 -6.49 -15.91 1.72
N ILE A 25 -7.77 -15.99 1.35
CA ILE A 25 -8.29 -15.41 0.11
C ILE A 25 -8.82 -14.02 0.44
N ALA A 26 -8.15 -12.98 -0.05
CA ALA A 26 -8.51 -11.59 0.18
C ALA A 26 -9.29 -11.02 -1.01
N ASN A 27 -10.11 -10.02 -0.71
CA ASN A 27 -10.88 -9.26 -1.68
C ASN A 27 -9.95 -8.41 -2.58
N HIS A 28 -10.27 -8.32 -3.87
CA HIS A 28 -9.58 -7.45 -4.82
C HIS A 28 -10.54 -6.67 -5.72
N SER A 29 -11.73 -6.33 -5.20
CA SER A 29 -12.90 -5.80 -5.90
C SER A 29 -13.55 -6.80 -6.88
N ALA A 30 -14.77 -6.54 -7.32
CA ALA A 30 -15.45 -7.37 -8.31
C ALA A 30 -15.06 -6.99 -9.74
N GLU A 31 -14.96 -5.71 -10.02
CA GLU A 31 -14.76 -5.14 -11.37
C GLU A 31 -13.28 -4.82 -11.69
N HIS A 32 -12.40 -4.80 -10.68
CA HIS A 32 -11.00 -4.39 -10.79
C HIS A 32 -10.82 -2.97 -11.39
N ASN A 33 -11.77 -2.08 -11.13
CA ASN A 33 -11.71 -0.68 -11.54
C ASN A 33 -10.78 0.14 -10.64
N TYR A 34 -10.42 1.35 -11.07
CA TYR A 34 -9.75 2.33 -10.22
C TYR A 34 -10.73 2.84 -9.15
N LEU A 35 -10.79 2.17 -8.00
CA LEU A 35 -11.80 2.44 -6.96
C LEU A 35 -11.78 3.89 -6.45
N HIS A 36 -10.62 4.56 -6.46
CA HIS A 36 -10.49 5.95 -6.03
C HIS A 36 -11.04 6.96 -7.05
N LYS A 37 -11.24 6.55 -8.32
CA LYS A 37 -11.68 7.45 -9.39
C LYS A 37 -13.20 7.53 -9.45
N LYS A 38 -13.70 8.75 -9.60
CA LYS A 38 -15.09 8.97 -10.03
C LYS A 38 -15.24 8.72 -11.53
N LEU A 39 -16.41 8.26 -11.91
CA LEU A 39 -16.83 8.24 -13.32
C LEU A 39 -17.23 9.66 -13.74
N GLU A 40 -17.35 9.85 -15.05
CA GLU A 40 -17.83 11.12 -15.60
C GLU A 40 -19.22 11.46 -15.04
N ASN A 41 -19.41 12.69 -14.60
CA ASN A 41 -20.64 13.19 -13.98
C ASN A 41 -21.08 12.48 -12.68
N GLU A 42 -20.24 11.63 -12.10
CA GLU A 42 -20.54 10.93 -10.84
C GLU A 42 -20.40 11.87 -9.64
N THR A 43 -21.47 11.99 -8.85
CA THR A 43 -21.43 12.68 -7.56
C THR A 43 -20.62 11.90 -6.53
N GLN A 44 -20.26 12.54 -5.42
CA GLN A 44 -19.54 11.87 -4.33
C GLN A 44 -20.33 10.70 -3.72
N ASN A 45 -21.64 10.85 -3.57
CA ASN A 45 -22.51 9.79 -3.03
C ASN A 45 -22.64 8.62 -4.02
N GLN A 46 -22.76 8.88 -5.31
CA GLN A 46 -22.80 7.83 -6.33
C GLN A 46 -21.49 7.04 -6.39
N TRP A 47 -20.35 7.72 -6.38
CA TRP A 47 -19.03 7.07 -6.26
C TRP A 47 -18.96 6.18 -5.03
N ARG A 48 -19.37 6.68 -3.89
CA ARG A 48 -19.34 5.95 -2.64
C ARG A 48 -20.19 4.68 -2.70
N GLU A 49 -21.44 4.77 -3.16
CA GLU A 49 -22.34 3.62 -3.25
C GLU A 49 -21.86 2.60 -4.30
N ARG A 50 -21.37 3.04 -5.44
CA ARG A 50 -20.76 2.17 -6.46
C ARG A 50 -19.55 1.42 -5.90
N THR A 51 -18.63 2.13 -5.26
CA THR A 51 -17.40 1.54 -4.71
C THR A 51 -17.71 0.58 -3.56
N LYS A 52 -18.64 0.95 -2.67
CA LYS A 52 -19.13 0.09 -1.60
C LYS A 52 -19.75 -1.19 -2.16
N LYS A 53 -20.64 -1.08 -3.16
CA LYS A 53 -21.28 -2.23 -3.83
C LYS A 53 -20.23 -3.16 -4.44
N ASP A 54 -19.23 -2.62 -5.13
CA ASP A 54 -18.16 -3.40 -5.78
C ASP A 54 -17.36 -4.20 -4.73
N ILE A 55 -16.93 -3.58 -3.63
CA ILE A 55 -16.20 -4.27 -2.55
C ILE A 55 -17.09 -5.32 -1.87
N LEU A 56 -18.33 -4.97 -1.52
CA LEU A 56 -19.20 -5.89 -0.77
C LEU A 56 -19.68 -7.06 -1.61
N SER A 57 -19.97 -6.90 -2.89
CA SER A 57 -20.34 -8.01 -3.77
C SER A 57 -19.20 -9.01 -3.94
N SER A 58 -17.98 -8.55 -4.09
CA SER A 58 -16.79 -9.40 -4.11
C SER A 58 -16.59 -10.13 -2.79
N GLN A 59 -16.79 -9.47 -1.65
CA GLN A 59 -16.65 -10.07 -0.33
C GLN A 59 -17.70 -11.15 -0.11
N GLN A 60 -18.95 -10.88 -0.48
CA GLN A 60 -20.05 -11.85 -0.39
C GLN A 60 -19.75 -13.09 -1.24
N ARG A 61 -19.26 -12.90 -2.47
CA ARG A 61 -18.89 -14.00 -3.36
C ARG A 61 -17.76 -14.86 -2.80
N ILE A 62 -16.74 -14.26 -2.20
CA ILE A 62 -15.66 -14.98 -1.51
C ILE A 62 -16.23 -15.81 -0.34
N LYS A 63 -17.12 -15.22 0.45
CA LYS A 63 -17.76 -15.91 1.57
C LYS A 63 -18.58 -17.13 1.12
N GLU A 64 -19.35 -17.00 0.05
CA GLU A 64 -20.14 -18.10 -0.53
C GLU A 64 -19.27 -19.24 -1.02
N GLU A 65 -18.15 -18.94 -1.68
CA GLU A 65 -17.27 -19.92 -2.30
C GLU A 65 -16.26 -20.56 -1.33
N ILE A 66 -15.76 -19.77 -0.37
CA ILE A 66 -14.65 -20.18 0.51
C ILE A 66 -15.12 -20.49 1.93
N GLY A 67 -16.27 -19.93 2.36
CA GLY A 67 -16.84 -20.18 3.69
C GLY A 67 -16.27 -19.32 4.81
N HIS A 68 -15.44 -18.30 4.51
CA HIS A 68 -14.95 -17.35 5.50
C HIS A 68 -15.20 -15.88 5.09
N ASP A 69 -15.16 -14.97 6.06
CA ASP A 69 -15.46 -13.55 5.89
C ASP A 69 -14.33 -12.66 6.43
N TYR A 70 -13.09 -12.94 6.02
CA TYR A 70 -11.95 -12.10 6.38
C TYR A 70 -11.98 -10.80 5.59
N LYS A 71 -12.07 -9.68 6.29
CA LYS A 71 -12.21 -8.34 5.70
C LYS A 71 -10.87 -7.73 5.32
N TYR A 72 -10.21 -8.30 4.33
CA TYR A 72 -9.02 -7.72 3.70
C TYR A 72 -9.34 -7.34 2.26
N VAL A 73 -9.00 -6.11 1.87
CA VAL A 73 -9.13 -5.64 0.49
C VAL A 73 -7.78 -5.16 -0.04
N ALA A 74 -7.26 -5.83 -1.07
CA ALA A 74 -6.13 -5.34 -1.83
C ALA A 74 -6.66 -4.36 -2.89
N TYR A 75 -6.17 -3.11 -2.85
CA TYR A 75 -6.60 -2.10 -3.81
C TYR A 75 -6.19 -2.47 -5.23
N PRO A 76 -7.11 -2.45 -6.22
CA PRO A 76 -6.75 -2.55 -7.63
C PRO A 76 -5.66 -1.54 -8.00
N TYR A 77 -4.67 -2.00 -8.75
CA TYR A 77 -3.46 -1.22 -9.10
C TYR A 77 -2.63 -0.75 -7.90
N GLY A 78 -3.04 -1.06 -6.67
CA GLY A 78 -2.45 -0.53 -5.42
C GLY A 78 -2.73 0.95 -5.19
N GLU A 79 -3.70 1.53 -5.91
CA GLU A 79 -4.03 2.94 -5.87
C GLU A 79 -5.17 3.22 -4.89
N PHE A 80 -5.01 4.25 -4.08
CA PHE A 80 -5.99 4.70 -3.10
C PHE A 80 -5.82 6.20 -2.83
N ASN A 81 -6.89 6.82 -2.38
CA ASN A 81 -6.93 8.19 -1.86
C ASN A 81 -7.52 8.20 -0.44
N ASN A 82 -7.53 9.36 0.20
CA ASN A 82 -8.05 9.49 1.56
C ASN A 82 -9.53 9.09 1.69
N GLN A 83 -10.34 9.38 0.66
CA GLN A 83 -11.77 9.05 0.66
C GLN A 83 -12.00 7.53 0.57
N LEU A 84 -11.23 6.83 -0.25
CA LEU A 84 -11.30 5.37 -0.37
C LEU A 84 -10.80 4.68 0.90
N GLN A 85 -9.73 5.19 1.52
CA GLN A 85 -9.24 4.70 2.81
C GLN A 85 -10.32 4.83 3.90
N ALA A 86 -11.01 5.99 3.97
CA ALA A 86 -12.09 6.22 4.92
C ALA A 86 -13.26 5.24 4.69
N LEU A 87 -13.66 5.02 3.43
CA LEU A 87 -14.72 4.07 3.09
C LEU A 87 -14.34 2.63 3.47
N VAL A 88 -13.12 2.20 3.17
CA VAL A 88 -12.61 0.85 3.50
C VAL A 88 -12.60 0.64 5.02
N THR A 89 -12.16 1.63 5.79
CA THR A 89 -12.18 1.60 7.26
C THR A 89 -13.60 1.54 7.79
N GLU A 90 -14.53 2.33 7.27
CA GLU A 90 -15.94 2.33 7.67
C GLU A 90 -16.62 0.98 7.42
N LEU A 91 -16.27 0.31 6.32
CA LEU A 91 -16.78 -1.02 6.00
C LEU A 91 -16.12 -2.13 6.85
N GLY A 92 -15.17 -1.76 7.71
CA GLY A 92 -14.46 -2.67 8.60
C GLY A 92 -13.38 -3.51 7.90
N PHE A 93 -12.87 -3.07 6.75
CA PHE A 93 -11.80 -3.75 6.03
C PHE A 93 -10.42 -3.22 6.39
N VAL A 94 -9.44 -4.12 6.30
CA VAL A 94 -8.02 -3.78 6.23
C VAL A 94 -7.65 -3.57 4.76
N GLY A 95 -7.14 -2.39 4.43
CA GLY A 95 -6.71 -2.04 3.07
C GLY A 95 -5.24 -2.41 2.81
N ILE A 96 -4.95 -3.00 1.66
CA ILE A 96 -3.61 -3.43 1.27
C ILE A 96 -3.22 -2.76 -0.07
N GLY A 97 -2.18 -1.95 -0.04
CA GLY A 97 -1.60 -1.32 -1.23
C GLY A 97 -0.61 -2.20 -1.99
N GLN A 98 0.10 -1.61 -2.96
CA GLN A 98 1.21 -2.25 -3.70
C GLN A 98 2.58 -1.62 -3.41
N HIS A 99 2.64 -0.67 -2.49
CA HIS A 99 3.90 -0.08 -2.05
C HIS A 99 4.63 -1.02 -1.09
N SER A 100 5.96 -0.98 -1.12
CA SER A 100 6.80 -1.82 -0.28
C SER A 100 6.93 -1.26 1.14
N GLY A 101 7.08 -2.13 2.13
CA GLY A 101 7.28 -1.72 3.52
C GLY A 101 7.01 -2.85 4.48
N ALA A 102 7.56 -2.75 5.68
CA ALA A 102 7.23 -3.61 6.80
C ALA A 102 5.99 -3.09 7.54
N VAL A 103 5.38 -3.95 8.33
CA VAL A 103 4.16 -3.66 9.10
C VAL A 103 4.45 -3.86 10.59
N ASN A 104 3.92 -2.97 11.43
CA ASN A 104 3.91 -3.11 12.88
C ASN A 104 2.53 -2.72 13.44
N GLN A 105 2.38 -2.76 14.76
CA GLN A 105 1.11 -2.43 15.44
C GLN A 105 0.66 -0.96 15.26
N HIS A 106 1.57 -0.06 14.88
CA HIS A 106 1.29 1.37 14.63
C HIS A 106 1.05 1.68 13.16
N SER A 107 1.09 0.67 12.27
CA SER A 107 0.83 0.84 10.84
C SER A 107 -0.61 1.27 10.59
N ASN A 108 -0.83 2.06 9.54
CA ASN A 108 -2.19 2.42 9.13
C ASN A 108 -2.84 1.25 8.40
N PHE A 109 -3.80 0.58 9.06
CA PHE A 109 -4.49 -0.60 8.55
C PHE A 109 -5.43 -0.31 7.37
N SER A 110 -5.68 0.93 7.01
CA SER A 110 -6.39 1.26 5.77
C SER A 110 -5.49 1.24 4.54
N ARG A 111 -4.16 1.08 4.70
CA ARG A 111 -3.17 1.17 3.60
C ARG A 111 -1.89 0.37 3.89
N LEU A 112 -2.02 -0.87 4.28
CA LEU A 112 -0.86 -1.71 4.56
C LEU A 112 0.04 -1.88 3.32
N PRO A 113 1.36 -1.80 3.48
CA PRO A 113 2.30 -2.14 2.42
C PRO A 113 2.36 -3.65 2.19
N ARG A 114 2.96 -4.06 1.07
CA ARG A 114 3.29 -5.46 0.80
C ARG A 114 4.58 -5.57 0.00
N PHE A 115 5.33 -6.64 0.20
CA PHE A 115 6.45 -6.98 -0.66
C PHE A 115 6.00 -7.97 -1.73
N PRO A 116 6.06 -7.63 -3.03
CA PRO A 116 5.80 -8.61 -4.07
C PRO A 116 6.90 -9.67 -4.10
N ALA A 117 6.52 -10.94 -4.26
CA ALA A 117 7.43 -12.07 -4.40
C ALA A 117 7.28 -12.71 -5.79
N SER A 118 7.43 -11.90 -6.84
CA SER A 118 7.29 -12.33 -8.24
C SER A 118 8.41 -11.78 -9.11
N GLY A 119 8.73 -12.46 -10.20
CA GLY A 119 9.78 -12.07 -11.13
C GLY A 119 11.13 -11.88 -10.42
N PHE A 120 11.81 -10.79 -10.69
CA PHE A 120 13.10 -10.46 -10.05
C PHE A 120 13.02 -10.42 -8.51
N TYR A 121 11.88 -10.04 -7.95
CA TYR A 121 11.69 -9.93 -6.50
C TYR A 121 11.43 -11.25 -5.79
N SER A 122 11.31 -12.37 -6.50
CA SER A 122 11.17 -13.73 -5.92
C SER A 122 12.48 -14.39 -5.54
N LYS A 123 13.63 -13.78 -5.89
CA LYS A 123 14.95 -14.30 -5.53
C LYS A 123 15.13 -14.31 -4.01
N LEU A 124 15.58 -15.44 -3.46
CA LEU A 124 15.68 -15.67 -2.03
C LEU A 124 16.49 -14.57 -1.30
N GLY A 125 17.62 -14.14 -1.85
CA GLY A 125 18.44 -13.08 -1.25
C GLY A 125 17.67 -11.75 -1.07
N THR A 126 16.83 -11.38 -2.06
CA THR A 126 15.99 -10.16 -1.93
C THR A 126 14.82 -10.37 -0.98
N LEU A 127 14.28 -11.58 -0.89
CA LEU A 127 13.19 -11.90 0.05
C LEU A 127 13.67 -11.90 1.50
N ILE A 128 14.85 -12.45 1.79
CA ILE A 128 15.43 -12.45 3.15
C ILE A 128 15.56 -11.03 3.67
N THR A 129 16.11 -10.09 2.90
CA THR A 129 16.22 -8.68 3.32
C THR A 129 14.85 -8.06 3.62
N LYS A 130 13.82 -8.39 2.83
CA LYS A 130 12.47 -7.86 3.03
C LYS A 130 11.76 -8.47 4.25
N ILE A 131 11.90 -9.79 4.44
CA ILE A 131 11.32 -10.50 5.58
C ILE A 131 11.93 -9.98 6.90
N ASN A 132 13.22 -9.67 6.89
CA ASN A 132 13.94 -9.14 8.06
C ASN A 132 13.80 -7.60 8.20
N SER A 133 13.07 -6.92 7.31
CA SER A 133 12.87 -5.48 7.45
C SER A 133 11.90 -5.15 8.57
N THR A 134 12.12 -4.00 9.21
CA THR A 134 11.31 -3.48 10.31
C THR A 134 10.52 -2.25 9.85
N ALA A 135 9.31 -2.07 10.33
CA ALA A 135 8.56 -0.83 10.08
C ALA A 135 9.05 0.29 11.00
N PHE A 136 9.25 1.49 10.45
CA PHE A 136 9.43 2.67 11.29
C PHE A 136 8.22 2.89 12.19
N THR A 137 8.43 3.28 13.42
CA THR A 137 7.35 3.84 14.25
C THR A 137 7.13 5.29 13.84
N ILE A 138 6.01 5.53 13.19
CA ILE A 138 5.63 6.84 12.65
C ILE A 138 4.58 7.46 13.56
N ASN A 139 4.96 8.48 14.32
CA ASN A 139 4.06 9.20 15.23
C ASN A 139 3.12 10.16 14.49
N LYS A 140 3.59 10.72 13.38
CA LYS A 140 2.78 11.59 12.52
C LYS A 140 3.24 11.46 11.08
N LEU A 141 2.26 11.27 10.18
CA LEU A 141 2.46 11.27 8.75
C LEU A 141 1.59 12.38 8.14
N THR A 142 2.22 13.33 7.48
CA THR A 142 1.52 14.47 6.88
C THR A 142 1.79 14.53 5.39
N TYR A 143 0.74 14.48 4.61
CA TYR A 143 0.68 14.67 3.16
C TYR A 143 -0.75 15.05 2.79
N GLU A 144 -0.93 15.65 1.61
CA GLU A 144 -2.27 16.09 1.18
C GLU A 144 -3.18 14.91 0.84
N ASP A 145 -2.81 14.13 -0.14
CA ASP A 145 -3.44 12.86 -0.54
C ASP A 145 -2.44 12.03 -1.35
N SER A 146 -2.66 10.71 -1.43
CA SER A 146 -1.87 9.83 -2.31
C SER A 146 -2.15 10.08 -3.80
N VAL A 147 -3.33 10.59 -4.13
CA VAL A 147 -3.70 11.05 -5.48
C VAL A 147 -3.66 12.58 -5.48
N THR A 148 -2.71 13.17 -6.20
CA THR A 148 -2.45 14.60 -6.10
C THR A 148 -2.08 15.24 -7.45
N SER A 149 -2.44 16.53 -7.60
CA SER A 149 -1.94 17.38 -8.68
C SER A 149 -0.74 18.23 -8.24
N LYS A 150 -0.41 18.22 -6.93
CA LYS A 150 0.81 18.86 -6.43
C LYS A 150 2.02 18.08 -6.89
N ASN A 151 2.90 18.72 -7.66
CA ASN A 151 4.05 18.06 -8.28
C ASN A 151 5.30 18.96 -8.25
N PRO A 152 6.36 18.62 -7.52
CA PRO A 152 6.49 17.39 -6.73
C PRO A 152 5.63 17.38 -5.45
N PRO A 153 5.14 16.21 -5.02
CA PRO A 153 4.45 16.08 -3.76
C PRO A 153 5.42 16.22 -2.58
N THR A 154 4.90 16.63 -1.44
CA THR A 154 5.66 16.74 -0.18
C THR A 154 5.14 15.76 0.84
N LEU A 155 6.04 15.10 1.55
CA LEU A 155 5.76 14.18 2.63
C LEU A 155 6.52 14.62 3.88
N THR A 156 5.82 14.79 5.01
CA THR A 156 6.47 15.03 6.30
C THR A 156 6.21 13.85 7.21
N ILE A 157 7.26 13.30 7.81
CA ILE A 157 7.21 12.17 8.70
C ILE A 157 7.84 12.54 10.05
N LYS A 158 7.10 12.31 11.14
CA LYS A 158 7.65 12.33 12.50
C LYS A 158 7.89 10.90 12.96
N LEU A 159 9.15 10.56 13.20
CA LEU A 159 9.64 9.21 13.50
C LEU A 159 10.02 9.08 14.98
N GLU A 160 9.88 7.88 15.55
CA GLU A 160 10.69 7.49 16.70
C GLU A 160 12.07 7.06 16.19
N THR A 161 13.14 7.59 16.81
CA THR A 161 14.49 7.53 16.22
C THR A 161 15.47 6.65 17.01
N ASP A 162 15.00 5.84 17.94
CA ASP A 162 15.85 5.18 18.94
C ASP A 162 16.68 4.02 18.39
N ASP A 163 16.35 3.48 17.22
CA ASP A 163 16.95 2.24 16.74
C ASP A 163 17.47 2.27 15.31
N PHE A 164 17.52 3.40 14.64
CA PHE A 164 18.11 3.46 13.30
C PHE A 164 19.17 4.54 13.16
N HIS A 165 20.13 4.31 12.28
CA HIS A 165 21.16 5.29 11.95
C HIS A 165 20.58 6.46 11.19
N LYS A 166 20.25 7.57 11.89
CA LYS A 166 19.66 8.79 11.30
C LYS A 166 20.52 9.35 10.15
N SER A 167 21.84 9.32 10.29
CA SER A 167 22.77 9.80 9.25
C SER A 167 22.74 8.95 7.96
N GLN A 168 22.18 7.74 8.03
CA GLN A 168 22.01 6.84 6.89
C GLN A 168 20.54 6.71 6.46
N PHE A 169 19.64 7.50 7.04
CA PHE A 169 18.26 7.58 6.56
C PHE A 169 18.25 8.15 5.14
N ALA A 170 17.69 7.41 4.21
CA ALA A 170 17.60 7.81 2.81
C ALA A 170 16.24 7.47 2.23
N CYS A 171 15.73 8.34 1.37
CA CYS A 171 14.54 8.10 0.58
C CYS A 171 14.87 8.15 -0.90
N TYR A 172 14.26 7.27 -1.67
CA TYR A 172 14.41 7.20 -3.13
C TYR A 172 13.05 7.39 -3.80
N VAL A 173 13.05 8.20 -4.83
CA VAL A 173 11.89 8.51 -5.67
C VAL A 173 11.93 7.61 -6.91
N SER A 174 10.81 6.95 -7.23
CA SER A 174 10.73 6.09 -8.43
C SER A 174 11.13 6.84 -9.69
N SER A 175 12.05 6.27 -10.45
CA SER A 175 12.56 6.79 -11.74
C SER A 175 13.26 8.15 -11.66
N VAL A 176 13.53 8.68 -10.46
CA VAL A 176 14.23 9.98 -10.27
C VAL A 176 15.56 9.80 -9.56
N GLY A 177 15.61 8.98 -8.51
CA GLY A 177 16.78 8.77 -7.66
C GLY A 177 16.54 9.23 -6.23
N GLN A 178 17.58 9.72 -5.56
CA GLN A 178 17.51 10.12 -4.16
C GLN A 178 16.59 11.34 -3.97
N ALA A 179 15.74 11.31 -2.96
CA ALA A 179 14.89 12.43 -2.55
C ALA A 179 15.70 13.51 -1.81
N ASN A 180 15.19 14.73 -1.82
CA ASN A 180 15.64 15.77 -0.91
C ASN A 180 15.07 15.51 0.49
N LEU A 181 15.93 15.58 1.50
CA LEU A 181 15.58 15.42 2.91
C LEU A 181 15.86 16.72 3.64
N ASN A 182 14.88 17.27 4.32
CA ASN A 182 15.01 18.44 5.18
C ASN A 182 14.55 18.06 6.59
N TRP A 183 15.49 17.87 7.52
CA TRP A 183 15.18 17.61 8.91
C TRP A 183 14.76 18.90 9.61
N LEU A 184 13.48 18.97 9.98
CA LEU A 184 12.89 20.12 10.67
C LEU A 184 13.26 20.15 12.15
N ASP A 185 13.44 18.96 12.74
CA ASP A 185 13.95 18.72 14.09
C ASP A 185 14.62 17.34 14.14
N ASP A 186 14.94 16.85 15.33
CA ASP A 186 15.64 15.56 15.49
C ASP A 186 14.82 14.34 15.05
N SER A 187 13.51 14.46 14.99
CA SER A 187 12.57 13.36 14.70
C SER A 187 11.71 13.59 13.46
N THR A 188 11.63 14.83 12.96
CA THR A 188 10.73 15.21 11.89
C THR A 188 11.50 15.52 10.61
N VAL A 189 11.21 14.80 9.53
CA VAL A 189 11.81 14.99 8.22
C VAL A 189 10.76 15.32 7.17
N GLU A 190 11.03 16.36 6.40
CA GLU A 190 10.31 16.69 5.17
C GLU A 190 11.03 16.07 3.97
N ILE A 191 10.29 15.42 3.09
CA ILE A 191 10.78 14.64 1.97
C ILE A 191 10.12 15.15 0.69
N THR A 192 10.93 15.53 -0.30
CA THR A 192 10.45 16.00 -1.59
C THR A 192 11.24 15.37 -2.73
N SER A 193 10.63 15.27 -3.91
CA SER A 193 11.37 14.88 -5.12
C SER A 193 12.21 16.06 -5.62
N PRO A 194 13.47 15.86 -6.05
CA PRO A 194 14.28 16.91 -6.64
C PRO A 194 13.78 17.35 -8.02
N LYS A 195 12.84 16.62 -8.61
CA LYS A 195 12.24 16.90 -9.92
C LYS A 195 10.74 16.67 -9.89
N GLN A 196 10.02 17.25 -10.82
CA GLN A 196 8.64 16.88 -11.11
C GLN A 196 8.55 15.40 -11.47
N LEU A 197 7.48 14.77 -11.05
CA LEU A 197 7.19 13.38 -11.33
C LEU A 197 6.33 13.28 -12.61
N ASN A 198 6.51 12.20 -13.34
CA ASN A 198 5.62 11.90 -14.47
C ASN A 198 4.21 11.58 -13.97
N LYS A 199 3.19 11.86 -14.81
CA LYS A 199 1.82 11.43 -14.56
C LYS A 199 1.74 9.93 -14.30
N GLY A 200 0.82 9.54 -13.40
CA GLY A 200 0.62 8.16 -13.00
C GLY A 200 1.33 7.80 -11.69
N ARG A 201 1.67 6.53 -11.52
CA ARG A 201 2.18 5.99 -10.26
C ARG A 201 3.64 6.33 -10.01
N SER A 202 3.91 6.81 -8.81
CA SER A 202 5.25 6.99 -8.27
C SER A 202 5.27 6.58 -6.80
N ARG A 203 6.42 6.62 -6.16
CA ARG A 203 6.56 6.41 -4.72
C ARG A 203 7.84 7.01 -4.18
N PHE A 204 7.79 7.39 -2.91
CA PHE A 204 8.97 7.60 -2.09
C PHE A 204 9.22 6.32 -1.28
N ASN A 205 10.43 5.81 -1.31
CA ASN A 205 10.84 4.60 -0.63
C ASN A 205 11.99 4.93 0.33
N CYS A 206 11.71 4.88 1.64
CA CYS A 206 12.62 5.32 2.69
C CYS A 206 13.13 4.12 3.48
N THR A 207 14.43 4.11 3.73
CA THR A 207 15.10 3.07 4.51
C THR A 207 16.16 3.67 5.42
N ALA A 208 16.45 2.97 6.51
CA ALA A 208 17.62 3.22 7.38
C ALA A 208 18.11 1.91 7.99
N PRO A 209 19.42 1.70 8.17
CA PRO A 209 19.94 0.53 8.89
C PRO A 209 19.54 0.56 10.37
N SER A 210 19.19 -0.62 10.93
CA SER A 210 18.95 -0.76 12.36
C SER A 210 20.28 -0.67 13.13
N ILE A 211 20.25 -0.04 14.30
CA ILE A 211 21.37 0.00 15.25
C ILE A 211 21.45 -1.32 16.01
N LYS A 212 20.30 -1.83 16.46
CA LYS A 212 20.23 -3.03 17.33
C LYS A 212 20.39 -4.34 16.57
N GLN A 213 20.07 -4.34 15.28
CA GLN A 213 20.07 -5.55 14.45
C GLN A 213 20.90 -5.34 13.18
N ALA A 214 22.18 -5.64 13.25
CA ALA A 214 23.11 -5.50 12.13
C ALA A 214 22.60 -6.28 10.89
N GLY A 215 22.59 -5.64 9.72
CA GLY A 215 22.09 -6.20 8.47
C GLY A 215 20.59 -6.05 8.24
N ASN A 216 19.81 -5.64 9.24
CA ASN A 216 18.40 -5.33 9.09
C ASN A 216 18.17 -3.85 8.78
N TYR A 217 17.06 -3.56 8.12
CA TYR A 217 16.70 -2.21 7.69
C TYR A 217 15.29 -1.87 8.14
N TYR A 218 15.10 -0.65 8.56
CA TYR A 218 13.79 -0.02 8.62
C TYR A 218 13.32 0.32 7.21
N TRP A 219 12.02 0.13 6.94
CA TRP A 219 11.46 0.33 5.61
C TRP A 219 10.06 0.96 5.67
N PHE A 220 9.89 2.04 4.91
CA PHE A 220 8.61 2.71 4.71
C PHE A 220 8.50 3.18 3.26
N SER A 221 7.31 3.13 2.67
CA SER A 221 7.05 3.78 1.39
C SER A 221 5.74 4.58 1.39
N GLN A 222 5.77 5.73 0.73
CA GLN A 222 4.60 6.53 0.40
C GLN A 222 4.33 6.41 -1.10
N PRO A 223 3.20 5.79 -1.51
CA PRO A 223 2.79 5.78 -2.91
C PRO A 223 2.12 7.08 -3.31
N TRP A 224 2.29 7.46 -4.57
CA TRP A 224 1.70 8.63 -5.20
C TRP A 224 1.04 8.25 -6.52
N VAL A 225 -0.06 8.92 -6.85
CA VAL A 225 -0.67 8.97 -8.19
C VAL A 225 -0.71 10.43 -8.61
N ILE A 226 0.08 10.80 -9.60
CA ILE A 226 0.18 12.17 -10.10
C ILE A 226 -0.81 12.34 -11.25
N ASN A 227 -1.71 13.34 -11.14
CA ASN A 227 -2.75 13.67 -12.11
C ASN A 227 -2.23 14.53 -13.28
#